data_c2a4e0044e4353dcd127802b2f043f8e
#
_entry.id   c2a4e0044e4353dcd127802b2f043f8e
#
_cell.length_a   1.000
_cell.length_b   1.000
_cell.length_c   1.000
_cell.angle_alpha   90.00
_cell.angle_beta   90.00
_cell.angle_gamma   90.00
#
_symmetry.space_group_name_H-M   'P 1'
#
loop_
_entity.id
_entity.type
_entity.pdbx_description
1 polymer ?
#
loop_
_entity_poly.entity_id
_entity_poly.type
_entity_poly.pdbx_seq_one_letter_code
_entity_poly.pdbx_strand_id
1 'polypeptide(L)'
;MLLKIRHALLEVTSPPAAKQSAIIINNEVIISSGSILKPHLAVDGDKGAQNKAIVARLQRGQLLDVQNEEQKEDAQIRSLHFVATFDPQQRRPRPNTAPGSRKPHILSRFTAYPLYVFCADEVCRNLYHILLTADSGDAGEVLRSSFVVLGLRKPEKEESFKRFLAHIANYLRHLQPMHTLDDVLVMCSPFGLENFYKTISIGKVSNVMGRSGCLFAISNALPLGCEGSAVFNNKLRLVGIVICTSFQRHHENVNLTLAANFGYLLRNFMEQLGMSTTEFQLSREPSSFAWERTIVVIESAGQQGTGTFIRVHNKRFILTCAHVVGQNTETVNCRAADSEFQSEVIWCNPDSDKPFDLALLTAPQDVPERCCVRLARSPATLGQMVYNAGFPYYVNFSFRHDFNPSIFQGRIIKCDTGAIMSDGSVQAGQSGGPMFDQEGCILGVLCATIKLDDVVYPTINTRMPICDIRNTLQQFARTTDLNVLSNLVASPDVHRVWSMEMPPIRSKL
;
A
#
# COMPACT_ATOMS: atom_id res chain seq x y z
N MET A 1 10.92 -7.31 28.37
CA MET A 1 10.74 -8.69 27.88
C MET A 1 10.22 -8.62 26.46
N LEU A 2 10.88 -9.27 25.50
CA LEU A 2 10.44 -9.26 24.09
C LEU A 2 9.16 -10.09 23.94
N LEU A 3 8.17 -9.56 23.20
CA LEU A 3 7.00 -10.36 22.84
C LEU A 3 7.43 -11.56 22.01
N LYS A 4 6.95 -12.74 22.38
CA LYS A 4 7.14 -13.94 21.60
C LYS A 4 6.03 -14.04 20.58
N ILE A 5 6.37 -13.73 19.32
CA ILE A 5 5.42 -13.73 18.21
C ILE A 5 5.59 -15.05 17.43
N ARG A 6 4.46 -15.68 17.09
CA ARG A 6 4.41 -16.85 16.21
C ARG A 6 3.35 -16.65 15.13
N HIS A 7 3.58 -17.28 14.01
CA HIS A 7 2.60 -17.41 12.96
C HIS A 7 1.66 -18.59 13.25
N ALA A 8 0.38 -18.43 12.91
CA ALA A 8 -0.61 -19.49 12.93
C ALA A 8 -1.50 -19.42 11.68
N LEU A 9 -2.11 -20.55 11.36
CA LEU A 9 -3.25 -20.64 10.48
C LEU A 9 -4.50 -20.73 11.36
N LEU A 10 -5.42 -19.79 11.22
CA LEU A 10 -6.69 -19.75 11.94
C LEU A 10 -7.82 -20.24 11.03
N GLU A 11 -8.63 -21.15 11.54
CA GLU A 11 -9.77 -21.72 10.84
C GLU A 11 -11.03 -21.55 11.69
N VAL A 12 -12.13 -21.13 11.07
CA VAL A 12 -13.48 -21.28 11.60
C VAL A 12 -14.06 -22.55 10.97
N THR A 13 -14.28 -23.57 11.79
CA THR A 13 -14.76 -24.87 11.31
C THR A 13 -16.27 -24.96 11.20
N SER A 14 -17.00 -24.02 11.83
CA SER A 14 -18.45 -23.88 11.64
C SER A 14 -18.75 -23.52 10.18
N PRO A 15 -19.75 -24.15 9.54
CA PRO A 15 -20.11 -23.81 8.15
C PRO A 15 -20.67 -22.39 8.01
N PRO A 16 -20.29 -21.67 6.96
CA PRO A 16 -19.28 -21.98 5.96
C PRO A 16 -17.85 -21.85 6.52
N ALA A 17 -16.99 -22.84 6.28
CA ALA A 17 -15.62 -22.82 6.80
C ALA A 17 -14.79 -21.68 6.20
N ALA A 18 -13.98 -21.02 7.04
CA ALA A 18 -13.08 -19.95 6.63
C ALA A 18 -11.69 -20.18 7.21
N LYS A 19 -10.64 -19.88 6.43
CA LYS A 19 -9.24 -20.02 6.84
C LYS A 19 -8.43 -18.81 6.44
N GLN A 20 -7.58 -18.33 7.35
CA GLN A 20 -6.63 -17.26 7.07
C GLN A 20 -5.44 -17.29 8.04
N SER A 21 -4.48 -16.43 7.82
CA SER A 21 -3.33 -16.25 8.69
C SER A 21 -3.71 -15.60 10.03
N ALA A 22 -2.90 -15.83 11.07
CA ALA A 22 -3.07 -15.23 12.39
C ALA A 22 -1.72 -15.08 13.10
N ILE A 23 -1.71 -14.30 14.17
CA ILE A 23 -0.56 -14.04 15.02
C ILE A 23 -0.84 -14.60 16.41
N ILE A 24 0.10 -15.36 16.97
CA ILE A 24 0.06 -15.80 18.36
C ILE A 24 1.06 -14.99 19.17
N ILE A 25 0.60 -14.41 20.25
CA ILE A 25 1.41 -13.62 21.18
C ILE A 25 1.57 -14.39 22.49
N ASN A 26 2.82 -14.59 22.91
CA ASN A 26 3.23 -15.26 24.16
C ASN A 26 2.66 -16.68 24.34
N ASN A 27 2.19 -17.34 23.29
CA ASN A 27 1.46 -18.63 23.29
C ASN A 27 0.12 -18.59 24.06
N GLU A 28 -0.48 -17.46 24.22
CA GLU A 28 -1.71 -17.29 25.00
C GLU A 28 -2.83 -16.64 24.20
N VAL A 29 -2.51 -15.62 23.44
CA VAL A 29 -3.50 -14.82 22.70
C VAL A 29 -3.23 -14.88 21.21
N ILE A 30 -4.29 -15.05 20.43
CA ILE A 30 -4.30 -14.99 18.98
C ILE A 30 -4.96 -13.70 18.55
N ILE A 31 -4.37 -13.03 17.56
CA ILE A 31 -4.98 -11.87 16.89
C ILE A 31 -5.02 -12.15 15.39
N SER A 32 -6.16 -11.90 14.76
CA SER A 32 -6.33 -12.01 13.31
C SER A 32 -7.25 -10.92 12.79
N SER A 33 -7.26 -10.72 11.47
CA SER A 33 -8.24 -9.83 10.82
C SER A 33 -9.66 -10.35 11.02
N GLY A 34 -10.61 -9.45 11.19
CA GLY A 34 -12.04 -9.77 11.28
C GLY A 34 -12.63 -10.28 9.97
N SER A 35 -11.89 -10.22 8.86
CA SER A 35 -12.30 -10.80 7.57
C SER A 35 -12.67 -12.29 7.65
N ILE A 36 -12.11 -13.02 8.63
CA ILE A 36 -12.47 -14.42 8.91
C ILE A 36 -13.94 -14.60 9.31
N LEU A 37 -14.57 -13.56 9.84
CA LEU A 37 -15.97 -13.57 10.23
C LEU A 37 -16.92 -13.26 9.06
N LYS A 38 -16.41 -12.80 7.92
CA LYS A 38 -17.21 -12.37 6.77
C LYS A 38 -18.25 -13.41 6.33
N PRO A 39 -17.93 -14.72 6.19
CA PRO A 39 -18.91 -15.72 5.79
C PRO A 39 -20.03 -15.93 6.83
N HIS A 40 -19.76 -15.62 8.11
CA HIS A 40 -20.68 -15.86 9.23
C HIS A 40 -21.54 -14.65 9.58
N LEU A 41 -21.08 -13.44 9.22
CA LEU A 41 -21.77 -12.17 9.46
C LEU A 41 -22.31 -11.56 8.16
N ALA A 42 -22.62 -12.38 7.16
CA ALA A 42 -23.31 -11.94 5.97
C ALA A 42 -24.66 -11.28 6.34
N VAL A 43 -24.97 -10.17 5.68
CA VAL A 43 -26.13 -9.31 6.02
C VAL A 43 -27.41 -9.83 5.38
N ASP A 44 -27.28 -10.78 4.46
CA ASP A 44 -28.37 -11.40 3.72
C ASP A 44 -28.77 -12.74 4.37
N GLY A 45 -30.07 -13.03 4.43
CA GLY A 45 -30.62 -14.28 4.97
C GLY A 45 -31.28 -14.15 6.34
N ASP A 46 -31.65 -15.27 6.94
CA ASP A 46 -32.47 -15.38 8.17
C ASP A 46 -31.89 -14.67 9.40
N LYS A 47 -30.58 -14.55 9.48
CA LYS A 47 -29.84 -13.83 10.55
C LYS A 47 -29.44 -12.40 10.18
N GLY A 48 -29.91 -11.89 9.04
CA GLY A 48 -29.48 -10.61 8.50
C GLY A 48 -29.64 -9.42 9.47
N ALA A 49 -30.74 -9.36 10.20
CA ALA A 49 -31.00 -8.30 11.18
C ALA A 49 -30.00 -8.32 12.36
N GLN A 50 -29.68 -9.51 12.89
CA GLN A 50 -28.71 -9.69 13.98
C GLN A 50 -27.31 -9.37 13.51
N ASN A 51 -26.92 -9.83 12.31
CA ASN A 51 -25.63 -9.53 11.70
C ASN A 51 -25.46 -8.03 11.44
N LYS A 52 -26.51 -7.36 10.95
CA LYS A 52 -26.53 -5.89 10.79
C LYS A 52 -26.28 -5.18 12.13
N ALA A 53 -26.88 -5.62 13.22
CA ALA A 53 -26.69 -5.05 14.55
C ALA A 53 -25.23 -5.19 15.01
N ILE A 54 -24.63 -6.37 14.86
CA ILE A 54 -23.21 -6.63 15.19
C ILE A 54 -22.29 -5.70 14.37
N VAL A 55 -22.45 -5.66 13.04
CA VAL A 55 -21.65 -4.82 12.14
C VAL A 55 -21.81 -3.34 12.47
N ALA A 56 -23.04 -2.89 12.76
CA ALA A 56 -23.30 -1.49 13.13
C ALA A 56 -22.66 -1.10 14.49
N ARG A 57 -22.53 -2.04 15.42
CA ARG A 57 -21.81 -1.81 16.69
C ARG A 57 -20.32 -1.67 16.44
N LEU A 58 -19.73 -2.56 15.63
CA LEU A 58 -18.33 -2.49 15.23
C LEU A 58 -18.03 -1.20 14.46
N GLN A 59 -18.90 -0.80 13.53
CA GLN A 59 -18.77 0.44 12.77
C GLN A 59 -18.77 1.70 13.66
N ARG A 60 -19.48 1.66 14.80
CA ARG A 60 -19.47 2.72 15.82
C ARG A 60 -18.26 2.65 16.76
N GLY A 61 -17.29 1.77 16.51
CA GLY A 61 -16.12 1.58 17.36
C GLY A 61 -16.43 0.90 18.70
N GLN A 62 -17.54 0.17 18.80
CA GLN A 62 -17.89 -0.53 20.04
C GLN A 62 -17.16 -1.88 20.10
N LEU A 63 -16.47 -2.09 21.22
CA LEU A 63 -15.87 -3.39 21.54
C LEU A 63 -16.99 -4.43 21.78
N LEU A 64 -16.88 -5.57 21.12
CA LEU A 64 -17.71 -6.72 21.41
C LEU A 64 -16.97 -7.61 22.42
N ASP A 65 -17.47 -7.67 23.66
CA ASP A 65 -17.02 -8.66 24.65
C ASP A 65 -17.79 -9.96 24.43
N VAL A 66 -17.21 -10.85 23.65
CA VAL A 66 -17.87 -12.10 23.22
C VAL A 66 -18.13 -13.04 24.40
N GLN A 67 -17.40 -12.88 25.51
CA GLN A 67 -17.58 -13.71 26.71
C GLN A 67 -18.72 -13.20 27.63
N ASN A 68 -19.18 -11.97 27.43
CA ASN A 68 -20.30 -11.43 28.20
C ASN A 68 -21.62 -12.06 27.75
N GLU A 69 -22.16 -12.95 28.58
CA GLU A 69 -23.41 -13.69 28.31
C GLU A 69 -24.65 -12.80 28.29
N GLU A 70 -24.61 -11.63 28.94
CA GLU A 70 -25.72 -10.67 28.92
C GLU A 70 -25.94 -10.08 27.51
N GLN A 71 -24.91 -10.04 26.69
CA GLN A 71 -24.99 -9.59 25.31
C GLN A 71 -25.43 -10.74 24.38
N LYS A 72 -26.75 -10.93 24.28
CA LYS A 72 -27.36 -12.01 23.47
C LYS A 72 -27.02 -11.90 21.97
N GLU A 73 -26.78 -10.69 21.47
CA GLU A 73 -26.43 -10.43 20.07
C GLU A 73 -25.08 -11.07 19.67
N ASP A 74 -24.14 -11.14 20.61
CA ASP A 74 -22.82 -11.70 20.36
C ASP A 74 -22.78 -13.24 20.43
N ALA A 75 -23.90 -13.87 20.77
CA ALA A 75 -24.03 -15.33 20.86
C ALA A 75 -23.65 -16.05 19.55
N GLN A 76 -23.87 -15.41 18.41
CA GLN A 76 -23.49 -15.96 17.11
C GLN A 76 -21.97 -16.10 17.00
N ILE A 77 -21.19 -15.07 17.35
CA ILE A 77 -19.71 -15.15 17.31
C ILE A 77 -19.22 -16.12 18.38
N ARG A 78 -19.86 -16.14 19.57
CA ARG A 78 -19.53 -17.04 20.68
C ARG A 78 -19.71 -18.51 20.29
N SER A 79 -20.69 -18.81 19.44
CA SER A 79 -20.97 -20.16 18.98
C SER A 79 -20.03 -20.67 17.89
N LEU A 80 -19.19 -19.78 17.30
CA LEU A 80 -18.24 -20.18 16.27
C LEU A 80 -17.11 -21.01 16.87
N HIS A 81 -16.75 -22.07 16.18
CA HIS A 81 -15.67 -22.96 16.59
C HIS A 81 -14.38 -22.61 15.85
N PHE A 82 -13.41 -22.07 16.59
CA PHE A 82 -12.10 -21.66 16.06
C PHE A 82 -11.03 -22.71 16.34
N VAL A 83 -10.20 -22.98 15.34
CA VAL A 83 -9.02 -23.86 15.45
C VAL A 83 -7.80 -23.12 14.97
N ALA A 84 -6.77 -23.07 15.80
CA ALA A 84 -5.46 -22.52 15.45
C ALA A 84 -4.47 -23.66 15.18
N THR A 85 -3.84 -23.64 14.02
CA THR A 85 -2.80 -24.60 13.61
C THR A 85 -1.44 -23.90 13.60
N PHE A 86 -0.49 -24.37 14.41
CA PHE A 86 0.86 -23.79 14.48
C PHE A 86 1.87 -24.81 15.01
N ASP A 87 3.17 -24.46 14.87
CA ASP A 87 4.28 -25.24 15.45
C ASP A 87 4.54 -24.78 16.88
N PRO A 88 4.17 -25.58 17.92
CA PRO A 88 4.38 -25.19 19.32
C PRO A 88 5.84 -25.22 19.76
N GLN A 89 6.70 -25.97 19.03
CA GLN A 89 8.09 -26.17 19.38
C GLN A 89 9.07 -25.26 18.64
N GLN A 90 8.59 -24.18 18.01
CA GLN A 90 9.39 -23.29 17.16
C GLN A 90 10.84 -23.12 17.71
N ARG A 91 11.76 -23.99 17.28
CA ARG A 91 13.18 -23.91 17.62
C ARG A 91 13.80 -22.79 16.82
N ARG A 92 14.64 -21.96 17.45
CA ARG A 92 15.46 -20.97 16.72
C ARG A 92 16.28 -21.73 15.67
N PRO A 93 16.35 -21.27 14.42
CA PRO A 93 17.24 -21.86 13.45
C PRO A 93 18.66 -21.82 14.02
N ARG A 94 19.34 -22.96 14.11
CA ARG A 94 20.75 -22.98 14.42
C ARG A 94 21.52 -22.47 13.21
N PRO A 95 22.44 -21.51 13.36
CA PRO A 95 23.13 -20.90 12.23
C PRO A 95 23.96 -21.86 11.36
N ASN A 96 24.25 -23.06 11.84
CA ASN A 96 25.17 -24.03 11.20
C ASN A 96 24.50 -25.33 10.72
N THR A 97 23.21 -25.36 10.48
CA THR A 97 22.59 -26.56 9.89
C THR A 97 22.69 -26.53 8.36
N ALA A 98 23.33 -27.59 7.81
CA ALA A 98 23.46 -27.75 6.35
C ALA A 98 22.10 -27.66 5.62
N PRO A 99 22.06 -27.11 4.40
CA PRO A 99 20.85 -27.12 3.56
C PRO A 99 20.37 -28.58 3.42
N GLY A 100 19.10 -28.84 3.77
CA GLY A 100 18.53 -30.20 3.71
C GLY A 100 18.31 -30.89 5.05
N SER A 101 18.93 -30.44 6.17
CA SER A 101 18.75 -31.05 7.50
C SER A 101 17.59 -30.44 8.32
N ARG A 102 16.76 -29.58 7.73
CA ARG A 102 15.60 -29.00 8.42
C ARG A 102 14.53 -30.07 8.64
N LYS A 103 14.27 -30.41 9.90
CA LYS A 103 13.08 -31.24 10.22
C LYS A 103 11.83 -30.48 9.80
N PRO A 104 10.84 -31.16 9.20
CA PRO A 104 9.58 -30.54 8.85
C PRO A 104 8.93 -29.94 10.11
N HIS A 105 8.17 -28.84 9.93
CA HIS A 105 7.36 -28.27 11.00
C HIS A 105 6.32 -29.31 11.45
N ILE A 106 6.28 -29.62 12.74
CA ILE A 106 5.23 -30.44 13.32
C ILE A 106 4.10 -29.48 13.72
N LEU A 107 3.10 -29.39 12.86
CA LEU A 107 1.94 -28.57 13.11
C LEU A 107 1.00 -29.28 14.08
N SER A 108 0.47 -28.54 15.03
CA SER A 108 -0.51 -29.01 16.00
C SER A 108 -1.73 -28.11 15.96
N ARG A 109 -2.91 -28.70 16.14
CA ARG A 109 -4.21 -28.01 16.13
C ARG A 109 -4.68 -27.78 17.57
N PHE A 110 -5.10 -26.56 17.84
CA PHE A 110 -5.57 -26.12 19.15
C PHE A 110 -6.93 -25.43 19.02
N THR A 111 -7.85 -25.74 19.90
CA THR A 111 -9.08 -24.96 20.02
C THR A 111 -8.76 -23.55 20.49
N ALA A 112 -9.35 -22.57 19.86
CA ALA A 112 -9.24 -21.17 20.25
C ALA A 112 -10.61 -20.61 20.61
N TYR A 113 -10.66 -19.75 21.64
CA TYR A 113 -11.88 -19.23 22.22
C TYR A 113 -11.98 -17.73 21.90
N PRO A 114 -13.05 -17.25 21.25
CA PRO A 114 -13.23 -15.84 20.97
C PRO A 114 -13.39 -15.06 22.29
N LEU A 115 -12.59 -14.00 22.45
CA LEU A 115 -12.63 -13.11 23.61
C LEU A 115 -13.26 -11.78 23.24
N TYR A 116 -12.69 -11.11 22.24
CA TYR A 116 -13.12 -9.79 21.80
C TYR A 116 -13.13 -9.68 20.29
N VAL A 117 -14.02 -8.82 19.79
CA VAL A 117 -13.96 -8.30 18.42
C VAL A 117 -14.03 -6.78 18.51
N PHE A 118 -13.12 -6.09 17.84
CA PHE A 118 -13.10 -4.64 17.82
C PHE A 118 -12.80 -4.11 16.42
N CYS A 119 -13.34 -2.95 16.10
CA CYS A 119 -13.03 -2.22 14.87
C CYS A 119 -12.09 -1.07 15.20
N ALA A 120 -11.10 -0.86 14.37
CA ALA A 120 -10.17 0.27 14.48
C ALA A 120 -10.69 1.44 13.63
N ASP A 121 -11.26 2.46 14.26
CA ASP A 121 -12.01 3.55 13.61
C ASP A 121 -11.28 4.25 12.48
N GLU A 122 -10.02 4.65 12.72
CA GLU A 122 -9.25 5.38 11.71
C GLU A 122 -8.85 4.45 10.56
N VAL A 123 -8.57 3.17 10.83
CA VAL A 123 -8.34 2.14 9.81
C VAL A 123 -9.59 1.98 8.95
N CYS A 124 -10.76 1.89 9.58
CA CYS A 124 -12.05 1.75 8.89
C CYS A 124 -12.30 2.93 7.95
N ARG A 125 -12.15 4.16 8.45
CA ARG A 125 -12.34 5.38 7.63
C ARG A 125 -11.38 5.46 6.46
N ASN A 126 -10.09 5.17 6.68
CA ASN A 126 -9.10 5.21 5.59
C ASN A 126 -9.34 4.09 4.59
N LEU A 127 -9.67 2.88 5.05
CA LEU A 127 -9.96 1.75 4.17
C LEU A 127 -11.18 2.03 3.28
N TYR A 128 -12.23 2.63 3.83
CA TYR A 128 -13.40 3.07 3.08
C TYR A 128 -13.02 3.98 1.92
N HIS A 129 -12.19 5.01 2.18
CA HIS A 129 -11.73 5.92 1.14
C HIS A 129 -10.84 5.26 0.08
N ILE A 130 -10.08 4.24 0.46
CA ILE A 130 -9.22 3.50 -0.47
C ILE A 130 -10.06 2.60 -1.37
N LEU A 131 -11.00 1.87 -0.81
CA LEU A 131 -11.77 0.86 -1.54
C LEU A 131 -12.88 1.47 -2.39
N LEU A 132 -13.45 2.63 -1.99
CA LEU A 132 -14.58 3.32 -2.66
C LEU A 132 -15.56 2.33 -3.30
N THR A 133 -16.12 1.46 -2.50
CA THR A 133 -17.26 0.66 -2.94
C THR A 133 -18.48 1.58 -2.98
N ALA A 134 -19.30 1.45 -4.00
CA ALA A 134 -20.47 2.34 -4.23
C ALA A 134 -21.48 2.29 -3.08
N ASP A 135 -21.45 1.25 -2.25
CA ASP A 135 -22.29 1.04 -1.08
C ASP A 135 -21.48 1.30 0.21
N SER A 136 -21.49 2.56 0.64
CA SER A 136 -20.97 3.00 1.93
C SER A 136 -21.70 2.29 3.06
N GLY A 137 -21.09 1.30 3.65
CA GLY A 137 -21.65 0.50 4.75
C GLY A 137 -21.60 -1.00 4.48
N ASP A 138 -20.83 -1.46 3.49
CA ASP A 138 -20.63 -2.88 3.27
C ASP A 138 -20.00 -3.51 4.53
N ALA A 139 -20.73 -4.47 5.09
CA ALA A 139 -20.28 -5.29 6.22
C ALA A 139 -18.86 -5.84 6.00
N GLY A 140 -18.47 -6.07 4.75
CA GLY A 140 -17.16 -6.54 4.36
C GLY A 140 -16.02 -5.59 4.71
N GLU A 141 -16.22 -4.28 4.60
CA GLU A 141 -15.21 -3.26 4.91
C GLU A 141 -15.02 -3.09 6.42
N VAL A 142 -16.12 -3.05 7.15
CA VAL A 142 -16.10 -3.01 8.63
C VAL A 142 -15.36 -4.24 9.16
N LEU A 143 -15.60 -5.42 8.62
CA LEU A 143 -14.94 -6.65 9.04
C LEU A 143 -13.45 -6.70 8.65
N ARG A 144 -13.04 -6.11 7.53
CA ARG A 144 -11.62 -5.98 7.18
C ARG A 144 -10.84 -5.06 8.14
N SER A 145 -11.50 -4.02 8.64
CA SER A 145 -10.92 -3.09 9.63
C SER A 145 -11.14 -3.53 11.07
N SER A 146 -11.83 -4.65 11.28
CA SER A 146 -12.02 -5.28 12.57
C SER A 146 -10.96 -6.34 12.84
N PHE A 147 -10.80 -6.68 14.13
CA PHE A 147 -9.83 -7.65 14.59
C PHE A 147 -10.47 -8.57 15.62
N VAL A 148 -10.16 -9.87 15.49
CA VAL A 148 -10.61 -10.90 16.41
C VAL A 148 -9.49 -11.23 17.37
N VAL A 149 -9.77 -11.18 18.66
CA VAL A 149 -8.87 -11.58 19.74
C VAL A 149 -9.38 -12.87 20.35
N LEU A 150 -8.54 -13.92 20.33
CA LEU A 150 -8.90 -15.23 20.84
C LEU A 150 -7.87 -15.69 21.88
N GLY A 151 -8.33 -16.51 22.84
CA GLY A 151 -7.47 -17.19 23.80
C GLY A 151 -7.21 -18.64 23.38
N LEU A 152 -5.98 -19.13 23.60
CA LEU A 152 -5.65 -20.56 23.44
C LEU A 152 -6.11 -21.43 24.61
N ARG A 153 -6.57 -20.82 25.68
CA ARG A 153 -7.19 -21.44 26.86
C ARG A 153 -8.46 -20.70 27.20
N LYS A 154 -9.43 -21.39 27.79
CA LYS A 154 -10.58 -20.71 28.37
C LYS A 154 -10.04 -19.68 29.38
N PRO A 155 -10.53 -18.44 29.36
CA PRO A 155 -10.09 -17.41 30.27
C PRO A 155 -10.54 -17.77 31.70
N GLU A 156 -9.67 -18.47 32.41
CA GLU A 156 -9.96 -18.80 33.83
C GLU A 156 -9.67 -17.65 34.80
N LYS A 157 -8.93 -16.62 34.34
CA LYS A 157 -8.62 -15.50 35.21
C LYS A 157 -8.34 -14.20 34.43
N GLU A 158 -9.04 -13.16 34.79
CA GLU A 158 -8.82 -11.77 34.39
C GLU A 158 -7.36 -11.30 34.57
N GLU A 159 -6.63 -11.87 35.53
CA GLU A 159 -5.21 -11.59 35.77
C GLU A 159 -4.26 -11.99 34.63
N SER A 160 -4.52 -13.08 33.90
CA SER A 160 -3.66 -13.49 32.78
C SER A 160 -3.81 -12.53 31.61
N PHE A 161 -5.01 -12.02 31.37
CA PHE A 161 -5.27 -11.02 30.34
C PHE A 161 -4.71 -9.65 30.71
N LYS A 162 -4.82 -9.22 31.98
CA LYS A 162 -4.17 -8.00 32.48
C LYS A 162 -2.64 -8.05 32.32
N ARG A 163 -2.00 -9.19 32.60
CA ARG A 163 -0.56 -9.40 32.33
C ARG A 163 -0.23 -9.32 30.85
N PHE A 164 -1.06 -9.89 30.00
CA PHE A 164 -0.92 -9.77 28.55
C PHE A 164 -0.97 -8.30 28.10
N LEU A 165 -1.93 -7.52 28.57
CA LEU A 165 -2.04 -6.09 28.25
C LEU A 165 -0.84 -5.28 28.78
N ALA A 166 -0.31 -5.61 29.96
CA ALA A 166 0.89 -4.97 30.48
C ALA A 166 2.15 -5.25 29.61
N HIS A 167 2.27 -6.46 29.08
CA HIS A 167 3.34 -6.79 28.14
C HIS A 167 3.20 -6.03 26.80
N ILE A 168 1.99 -5.88 26.33
CA ILE A 168 1.67 -5.07 25.13
C ILE A 168 2.01 -3.60 25.37
N ALA A 169 1.61 -3.03 26.50
CA ALA A 169 1.93 -1.65 26.85
C ALA A 169 3.44 -1.40 26.84
N ASN A 170 4.23 -2.32 27.43
CA ASN A 170 5.69 -2.24 27.37
C ASN A 170 6.25 -2.36 25.94
N TYR A 171 5.62 -3.18 25.09
CA TYR A 171 6.00 -3.28 23.67
C TYR A 171 5.76 -1.98 22.92
N LEU A 172 4.61 -1.34 23.12
CA LEU A 172 4.22 -0.08 22.50
C LEU A 172 5.19 1.07 22.80
N ARG A 173 5.74 1.14 24.02
CA ARG A 173 6.74 2.16 24.42
C ARG A 173 8.03 2.10 23.58
N HIS A 174 8.30 0.98 22.93
CA HIS A 174 9.52 0.74 22.15
C HIS A 174 9.24 0.60 20.65
N LEU A 175 8.00 0.79 20.22
CA LEU A 175 7.65 0.73 18.82
C LEU A 175 8.06 2.04 18.14
N GLN A 176 8.77 1.91 17.03
CA GLN A 176 9.13 3.05 16.19
C GLN A 176 8.06 3.25 15.11
N PRO A 177 7.79 4.49 14.67
CA PRO A 177 6.91 4.74 13.56
C PRO A 177 7.43 4.05 12.30
N MET A 178 6.51 3.73 11.38
CA MET A 178 6.84 3.20 10.06
C MET A 178 6.99 4.35 9.07
N HIS A 179 7.96 4.24 8.17
CA HIS A 179 8.22 5.22 7.13
C HIS A 179 8.12 4.57 5.75
N THR A 180 7.85 5.39 4.76
CA THR A 180 7.93 5.00 3.35
C THR A 180 9.34 4.46 3.05
N LEU A 181 9.43 3.38 2.28
CA LEU A 181 10.62 2.60 1.93
C LEU A 181 11.25 1.78 3.06
N ASP A 182 10.68 1.75 4.26
CA ASP A 182 11.09 0.78 5.28
C ASP A 182 10.97 -0.65 4.75
N ASP A 183 11.98 -1.47 5.03
CA ASP A 183 11.94 -2.89 4.72
C ASP A 183 10.97 -3.60 5.65
N VAL A 184 10.12 -4.44 5.06
CA VAL A 184 9.17 -5.27 5.79
C VAL A 184 9.24 -6.72 5.35
N LEU A 185 8.98 -7.60 6.32
CA LEU A 185 8.86 -9.03 6.13
C LEU A 185 7.46 -9.46 6.57
N VAL A 186 6.72 -10.08 5.66
CA VAL A 186 5.39 -10.63 5.97
C VAL A 186 5.49 -12.13 6.12
N MET A 187 5.00 -12.64 7.24
CA MET A 187 4.94 -14.08 7.51
C MET A 187 3.50 -14.54 7.40
N CYS A 188 3.20 -15.35 6.37
CA CYS A 188 1.83 -15.68 5.96
C CYS A 188 1.66 -17.17 5.64
N SER A 189 0.41 -17.58 5.43
CA SER A 189 0.01 -18.86 4.86
C SER A 189 -0.89 -18.61 3.64
N PRO A 190 -0.30 -18.41 2.44
CA PRO A 190 -1.05 -18.23 1.22
C PRO A 190 -2.20 -19.22 1.05
N PHE A 191 -3.33 -18.72 0.56
CA PHE A 191 -4.56 -19.49 0.33
C PHE A 191 -5.15 -20.17 1.58
N GLY A 192 -4.66 -19.86 2.79
CA GLY A 192 -5.07 -20.56 4.01
C GLY A 192 -4.64 -22.03 4.04
N LEU A 193 -3.61 -22.43 3.29
CA LEU A 193 -3.18 -23.82 3.18
C LEU A 193 -2.00 -24.13 4.09
N GLU A 194 -2.06 -25.30 4.77
CA GLU A 194 -1.00 -25.78 5.66
C GLU A 194 0.34 -26.02 4.92
N ASN A 195 0.29 -26.39 3.63
CA ASN A 195 1.49 -26.57 2.80
C ASN A 195 2.29 -25.27 2.62
N PHE A 196 1.64 -24.13 2.73
CA PHE A 196 2.27 -22.81 2.68
C PHE A 196 2.48 -22.20 4.06
N TYR A 197 2.39 -22.99 5.13
CA TYR A 197 2.58 -22.51 6.49
C TYR A 197 3.93 -21.78 6.64
N LYS A 198 3.86 -20.56 7.18
CA LYS A 198 5.04 -19.73 7.47
C LYS A 198 5.85 -19.35 6.23
N THR A 199 5.19 -19.13 5.09
CA THR A 199 5.80 -18.50 3.93
C THR A 199 6.23 -17.08 4.28
N ILE A 200 7.37 -16.65 3.77
CA ILE A 200 7.93 -15.31 4.00
C ILE A 200 7.91 -14.54 2.68
N SER A 201 7.34 -13.34 2.72
CA SER A 201 7.40 -12.37 1.64
C SER A 201 8.16 -11.12 2.13
N ILE A 202 9.08 -10.63 1.31
CA ILE A 202 9.90 -9.44 1.64
C ILE A 202 9.50 -8.31 0.72
N GLY A 203 9.31 -7.11 1.25
CA GLY A 203 8.95 -5.92 0.50
C GLY A 203 9.27 -4.64 1.25
N LYS A 204 8.70 -3.55 0.75
CA LYS A 204 8.87 -2.22 1.33
C LYS A 204 7.53 -1.55 1.58
N VAL A 205 7.50 -0.67 2.57
CA VAL A 205 6.38 0.23 2.76
C VAL A 205 6.35 1.21 1.59
N SER A 206 5.28 1.21 0.82
CA SER A 206 5.11 2.13 -0.31
C SER A 206 4.39 3.43 0.08
N ASN A 207 3.56 3.38 1.12
CA ASN A 207 2.89 4.56 1.67
C ASN A 207 2.46 4.31 3.12
N VAL A 208 2.42 5.38 3.92
CA VAL A 208 1.85 5.37 5.28
C VAL A 208 0.67 6.33 5.32
N MET A 209 -0.49 5.85 5.70
CA MET A 209 -1.78 6.54 5.59
C MET A 209 -2.45 6.74 6.96
N GLY A 210 -3.35 7.72 7.00
CA GLY A 210 -4.03 8.13 8.21
C GLY A 210 -3.22 9.08 9.10
N ARG A 211 -3.91 9.87 9.89
CA ARG A 211 -3.31 10.90 10.75
C ARG A 211 -2.31 10.32 11.76
N SER A 212 -2.61 9.14 12.29
CA SER A 212 -1.73 8.42 13.23
C SER A 212 -0.83 7.39 12.54
N GLY A 213 -0.79 7.34 11.20
CA GLY A 213 -0.09 6.27 10.49
C GLY A 213 -0.71 4.90 10.78
N CYS A 214 -2.04 4.85 10.91
CA CYS A 214 -2.79 3.66 11.32
C CYS A 214 -2.79 2.55 10.25
N LEU A 215 -2.50 2.91 9.01
CA LEU A 215 -2.52 2.02 7.86
C LEU A 215 -1.28 2.25 7.01
N PHE A 216 -0.73 1.21 6.41
CA PHE A 216 0.35 1.33 5.44
C PHE A 216 0.20 0.32 4.30
N ALA A 217 0.63 0.76 3.13
CA ALA A 217 0.68 -0.07 1.94
C ALA A 217 2.06 -0.71 1.80
N ILE A 218 2.08 -1.99 1.37
CA ILE A 218 3.31 -2.76 1.14
C ILE A 218 3.41 -3.07 -0.35
N SER A 219 4.59 -2.93 -0.91
CA SER A 219 4.87 -3.16 -2.34
C SER A 219 4.65 -4.60 -2.83
N ASN A 220 4.54 -5.56 -1.92
CA ASN A 220 4.28 -6.95 -2.27
C ASN A 220 2.79 -7.17 -2.57
N ALA A 221 2.52 -7.87 -3.65
CA ALA A 221 1.21 -8.48 -3.87
C ALA A 221 1.17 -9.83 -3.15
N LEU A 222 0.36 -9.93 -2.10
CA LEU A 222 0.16 -11.19 -1.38
C LEU A 222 -1.09 -11.91 -1.91
N PRO A 223 -1.09 -13.25 -1.98
CA PRO A 223 -2.27 -14.01 -2.32
C PRO A 223 -3.36 -13.92 -1.25
N LEU A 224 -4.59 -14.27 -1.62
CA LEU A 224 -5.71 -14.45 -0.70
C LEU A 224 -5.35 -15.43 0.44
N GLY A 225 -5.94 -15.25 1.62
CA GLY A 225 -5.66 -16.06 2.81
C GLY A 225 -4.45 -15.58 3.61
N CYS A 226 -3.78 -14.53 3.14
CA CYS A 226 -2.72 -13.86 3.90
C CYS A 226 -3.26 -12.79 4.86
N GLU A 227 -4.53 -12.48 4.87
CA GLU A 227 -5.14 -11.57 5.86
C GLU A 227 -4.89 -12.11 7.27
N GLY A 228 -4.64 -11.22 8.21
CA GLY A 228 -4.22 -11.60 9.57
C GLY A 228 -2.73 -11.93 9.74
N SER A 229 -1.96 -11.91 8.66
CA SER A 229 -0.50 -12.15 8.68
C SER A 229 0.26 -11.09 9.45
N ALA A 230 1.34 -11.51 10.10
CA ALA A 230 2.25 -10.63 10.80
C ALA A 230 3.18 -9.89 9.82
N VAL A 231 3.31 -8.58 9.99
CA VAL A 231 4.28 -7.75 9.31
C VAL A 231 5.37 -7.34 10.29
N PHE A 232 6.62 -7.64 9.96
CA PHE A 232 7.79 -7.33 10.77
C PHE A 232 8.67 -6.29 10.06
N ASN A 233 9.31 -5.41 10.82
CA ASN A 233 10.36 -4.55 10.31
C ASN A 233 11.73 -5.28 10.20
N ASN A 234 12.75 -4.59 9.73
CA ASN A 234 14.12 -5.12 9.59
C ASN A 234 14.76 -5.57 10.92
N LYS A 235 14.24 -5.12 12.07
CA LYS A 235 14.64 -5.57 13.41
C LYS A 235 13.81 -6.75 13.92
N LEU A 236 12.99 -7.36 13.06
CA LEU A 236 12.06 -8.45 13.37
C LEU A 236 11.08 -8.09 14.50
N ARG A 237 10.69 -6.83 14.61
CA ARG A 237 9.60 -6.39 15.49
C ARG A 237 8.30 -6.40 14.72
N LEU A 238 7.25 -6.86 15.34
CA LEU A 238 5.89 -6.84 14.77
C LEU A 238 5.41 -5.40 14.63
N VAL A 239 5.16 -4.95 13.41
CA VAL A 239 4.76 -3.56 13.12
C VAL A 239 3.36 -3.46 12.50
N GLY A 240 2.82 -4.57 11.98
CA GLY A 240 1.51 -4.54 11.35
C GLY A 240 0.84 -5.90 11.24
N ILE A 241 -0.44 -5.85 10.89
CA ILE A 241 -1.28 -7.01 10.54
C ILE A 241 -1.86 -6.75 9.15
N VAL A 242 -1.71 -7.70 8.24
CA VAL A 242 -2.30 -7.64 6.89
C VAL A 242 -3.82 -7.66 7.01
N ILE A 243 -4.50 -6.71 6.35
CA ILE A 243 -5.97 -6.59 6.34
C ILE A 243 -6.59 -6.77 4.95
N CYS A 244 -5.80 -6.53 3.90
CA CYS A 244 -6.25 -6.67 2.53
C CYS A 244 -5.06 -7.00 1.63
N THR A 245 -5.22 -7.97 0.72
CA THR A 245 -4.15 -8.44 -0.17
C THR A 245 -4.31 -7.97 -1.62
N SER A 246 -5.53 -7.65 -2.02
CA SER A 246 -5.88 -7.05 -3.31
C SER A 246 -7.27 -6.44 -3.22
N PHE A 247 -7.56 -5.46 -4.06
CA PHE A 247 -8.88 -4.85 -4.15
C PHE A 247 -9.15 -4.34 -5.56
N GLN A 248 -10.42 -4.13 -5.89
CA GLN A 248 -10.83 -3.50 -7.14
C GLN A 248 -11.09 -2.02 -6.94
N ARG A 249 -10.65 -1.21 -7.90
CA ARG A 249 -10.99 0.20 -7.97
C ARG A 249 -11.11 0.65 -9.43
N HIS A 250 -12.19 1.35 -9.77
CA HIS A 250 -12.46 1.79 -11.15
C HIS A 250 -12.31 0.68 -12.20
N HIS A 251 -12.81 -0.53 -11.87
CA HIS A 251 -12.71 -1.74 -12.70
C HIS A 251 -11.28 -2.31 -12.86
N GLU A 252 -10.29 -1.75 -12.17
CA GLU A 252 -8.93 -2.28 -12.15
C GLU A 252 -8.64 -3.07 -10.88
N ASN A 253 -7.90 -4.16 -11.02
CA ASN A 253 -7.40 -4.93 -9.88
C ASN A 253 -6.12 -4.27 -9.36
N VAL A 254 -6.19 -3.73 -8.16
CA VAL A 254 -5.03 -3.19 -7.45
C VAL A 254 -4.37 -4.31 -6.65
N ASN A 255 -3.23 -4.76 -7.12
CA ASN A 255 -2.42 -5.79 -6.46
C ASN A 255 -1.46 -5.13 -5.46
N LEU A 256 -2.00 -4.73 -4.33
CA LEU A 256 -1.26 -4.06 -3.26
C LEU A 256 -1.73 -4.60 -1.92
N THR A 257 -0.78 -4.89 -1.04
CA THR A 257 -1.11 -5.35 0.31
C THR A 257 -1.27 -4.16 1.25
N LEU A 258 -2.40 -4.11 1.95
CA LEU A 258 -2.66 -3.15 3.02
C LEU A 258 -2.49 -3.81 4.38
N ALA A 259 -1.78 -3.14 5.28
CA ALA A 259 -1.58 -3.61 6.64
C ALA A 259 -1.96 -2.50 7.65
N ALA A 260 -2.68 -2.89 8.69
CA ALA A 260 -2.96 -2.02 9.82
C ALA A 260 -1.76 -1.96 10.75
N ASN A 261 -1.42 -0.77 11.22
CA ASN A 261 -0.32 -0.54 12.15
C ASN A 261 -0.62 -1.20 13.51
N PHE A 262 0.24 -2.13 13.91
CA PHE A 262 0.04 -2.92 15.12
C PHE A 262 0.02 -2.06 16.39
N GLY A 263 0.84 -1.04 16.47
CA GLY A 263 0.85 -0.11 17.59
C GLY A 263 -0.46 0.67 17.71
N TYR A 264 -0.98 1.15 16.58
CA TYR A 264 -2.28 1.81 16.53
C TYR A 264 -3.41 0.86 16.97
N LEU A 265 -3.41 -0.37 16.45
CA LEU A 265 -4.43 -1.37 16.80
C LEU A 265 -4.47 -1.67 18.29
N LEU A 266 -3.31 -1.89 18.90
CA LEU A 266 -3.22 -2.19 20.34
C LEU A 266 -3.64 -1.01 21.19
N ARG A 267 -3.26 0.21 20.82
CA ARG A 267 -3.70 1.42 21.51
C ARG A 267 -5.23 1.56 21.43
N ASN A 268 -5.79 1.45 20.23
CA ASN A 268 -7.24 1.54 20.02
C ASN A 268 -8.01 0.45 20.81
N PHE A 269 -7.48 -0.77 20.84
CA PHE A 269 -8.05 -1.86 21.63
C PHE A 269 -8.02 -1.55 23.15
N MET A 270 -6.90 -1.05 23.66
CA MET A 270 -6.78 -0.66 25.07
C MET A 270 -7.73 0.48 25.44
N GLU A 271 -7.89 1.47 24.56
CA GLU A 271 -8.85 2.58 24.75
C GLU A 271 -10.29 2.06 24.81
N GLN A 272 -10.66 1.13 23.93
CA GLN A 272 -11.99 0.50 23.95
C GLN A 272 -12.23 -0.36 25.22
N LEU A 273 -11.17 -0.86 25.84
CA LEU A 273 -11.23 -1.51 27.17
C LEU A 273 -11.26 -0.50 28.34
N GLY A 274 -11.30 0.81 28.07
CA GLY A 274 -11.29 1.86 29.11
C GLY A 274 -9.92 2.11 29.74
N MET A 275 -8.83 1.64 29.14
CA MET A 275 -7.48 1.84 29.64
C MET A 275 -6.88 3.16 29.13
N SER A 276 -6.13 3.87 29.98
CA SER A 276 -5.41 5.08 29.55
C SER A 276 -4.26 4.72 28.63
N THR A 277 -4.19 5.39 27.47
CA THR A 277 -3.14 5.19 26.45
C THR A 277 -2.33 6.46 26.17
N THR A 278 -2.50 7.50 26.99
CA THR A 278 -1.85 8.81 26.80
C THR A 278 -0.32 8.75 26.73
N GLU A 279 0.29 7.70 27.29
CA GLU A 279 1.74 7.45 27.24
C GLU A 279 2.22 6.93 25.86
N PHE A 280 1.29 6.53 24.97
CA PHE A 280 1.60 5.89 23.68
C PHE A 280 1.21 6.81 22.52
N GLN A 281 1.90 7.92 22.37
CA GLN A 281 1.70 8.77 21.21
C GLN A 281 2.38 8.16 20.00
N LEU A 282 1.58 7.58 19.10
CA LEU A 282 2.01 7.27 17.73
C LEU A 282 1.80 8.55 16.92
N SER A 283 2.83 9.32 16.75
CA SER A 283 2.85 10.42 15.80
C SER A 283 3.39 9.87 14.47
N ARG A 284 2.72 10.23 13.37
CA ARG A 284 3.32 10.07 12.06
C ARG A 284 4.48 11.05 11.96
N GLU A 285 5.69 10.54 11.78
CA GLU A 285 6.81 11.40 11.44
C GLU A 285 6.72 11.79 9.96
N PRO A 286 7.05 13.06 9.61
CA PRO A 286 7.16 13.46 8.21
C PRO A 286 8.14 12.52 7.51
N SER A 287 7.86 12.20 6.25
CA SER A 287 8.79 11.42 5.44
C SER A 287 10.17 12.11 5.39
N SER A 288 11.21 11.31 5.44
CA SER A 288 12.59 11.77 5.34
C SER A 288 13.02 12.11 3.90
N PHE A 289 12.18 11.80 2.90
CA PHE A 289 12.51 12.00 1.49
C PHE A 289 12.14 13.41 1.04
N ALA A 290 13.14 14.25 0.78
CA ALA A 290 12.96 15.61 0.30
C ALA A 290 12.19 15.70 -1.03
N TRP A 291 12.22 14.64 -1.82
CA TRP A 291 11.57 14.55 -3.15
C TRP A 291 10.04 14.38 -3.08
N GLU A 292 9.47 13.92 -1.98
CA GLU A 292 8.01 13.87 -1.84
C GLU A 292 7.33 15.23 -2.02
N ARG A 293 8.03 16.31 -1.64
CA ARG A 293 7.56 17.68 -1.83
C ARG A 293 7.70 18.21 -3.26
N THR A 294 8.31 17.42 -4.14
CA THR A 294 8.50 17.77 -5.55
C THR A 294 7.37 17.28 -6.44
N ILE A 295 6.42 16.53 -5.87
CA ILE A 295 5.38 15.83 -6.60
C ILE A 295 4.04 16.52 -6.34
N VAL A 296 3.22 16.65 -7.37
CA VAL A 296 1.91 17.28 -7.31
C VAL A 296 0.83 16.35 -7.88
N VAL A 297 -0.38 16.44 -7.35
CA VAL A 297 -1.57 15.88 -7.99
C VAL A 297 -2.03 16.86 -9.05
N ILE A 298 -2.44 16.35 -10.19
CA ILE A 298 -3.06 17.11 -11.26
C ILE A 298 -4.46 16.57 -11.48
N GLU A 299 -5.44 17.46 -11.49
CA GLU A 299 -6.83 17.15 -11.79
C GLU A 299 -7.28 17.95 -13.02
N SER A 300 -7.72 17.25 -14.05
CA SER A 300 -8.18 17.81 -15.31
C SER A 300 -9.35 17.01 -15.86
N ALA A 301 -10.45 17.66 -16.20
CA ALA A 301 -11.62 17.07 -16.86
C ALA A 301 -12.12 15.73 -16.23
N GLY A 302 -12.05 15.62 -14.90
CA GLY A 302 -12.45 14.40 -14.17
C GLY A 302 -11.40 13.29 -14.17
N GLN A 303 -10.23 13.51 -14.74
CA GLN A 303 -9.06 12.64 -14.64
C GLN A 303 -8.10 13.16 -13.58
N GLN A 304 -7.40 12.24 -12.93
CA GLN A 304 -6.36 12.54 -11.96
C GLN A 304 -5.04 11.91 -12.43
N GLY A 305 -3.96 12.63 -12.25
CA GLY A 305 -2.62 12.14 -12.49
C GLY A 305 -1.61 12.78 -11.56
N THR A 306 -0.36 12.54 -11.84
CA THR A 306 0.79 13.04 -11.07
C THR A 306 1.61 13.97 -11.93
N GLY A 307 2.15 15.04 -11.32
CA GLY A 307 3.13 15.92 -11.93
C GLY A 307 4.35 16.09 -11.04
N THR A 308 5.39 16.66 -11.58
CA THR A 308 6.66 16.87 -10.87
C THR A 308 7.18 18.28 -11.08
N PHE A 309 7.47 19.00 -10.01
CA PHE A 309 8.19 20.27 -10.09
C PHE A 309 9.63 20.00 -10.56
N ILE A 310 9.97 20.52 -11.73
CA ILE A 310 11.30 20.43 -12.30
C ILE A 310 11.97 21.82 -12.36
N ARG A 311 13.29 21.85 -12.23
CA ARG A 311 14.10 23.04 -12.48
C ARG A 311 14.94 22.86 -13.74
N VAL A 312 14.74 23.79 -14.66
CA VAL A 312 15.52 23.87 -15.90
C VAL A 312 16.15 25.26 -15.98
N HIS A 313 17.45 25.34 -15.83
CA HIS A 313 18.16 26.63 -15.57
C HIS A 313 17.55 27.33 -14.35
N ASN A 314 17.12 28.59 -14.53
CA ASN A 314 16.50 29.40 -13.47
C ASN A 314 14.96 29.39 -13.53
N LYS A 315 14.37 28.61 -14.42
CA LYS A 315 12.92 28.49 -14.55
C LYS A 315 12.40 27.22 -13.90
N ARG A 316 11.16 27.29 -13.41
CA ARG A 316 10.46 26.19 -12.75
C ARG A 316 9.22 25.83 -13.55
N PHE A 317 8.98 24.54 -13.70
CA PHE A 317 7.84 24.00 -14.44
C PHE A 317 7.28 22.80 -13.69
N ILE A 318 6.07 22.39 -14.08
CA ILE A 318 5.54 21.08 -13.73
C ILE A 318 5.57 20.23 -14.99
N LEU A 319 6.20 19.06 -14.90
CA LEU A 319 6.25 18.07 -15.97
C LEU A 319 5.27 16.95 -15.64
N THR A 320 4.43 16.57 -16.62
CA THR A 320 3.42 15.50 -16.49
C THR A 320 3.15 14.87 -17.86
N CYS A 321 2.15 13.97 -17.95
CA CYS A 321 1.68 13.39 -19.19
C CYS A 321 0.60 14.23 -19.88
N ALA A 322 0.59 14.21 -21.21
CA ALA A 322 -0.42 14.88 -22.03
C ALA A 322 -1.82 14.29 -21.82
N HIS A 323 -1.94 12.96 -21.69
CA HIS A 323 -3.23 12.31 -21.42
C HIS A 323 -3.82 12.69 -20.04
N VAL A 324 -2.99 13.06 -19.06
CA VAL A 324 -3.45 13.56 -17.74
C VAL A 324 -4.06 14.95 -17.86
N VAL A 325 -3.47 15.81 -18.68
CA VAL A 325 -3.95 17.19 -18.90
C VAL A 325 -5.19 17.20 -19.80
N GLY A 326 -5.20 16.38 -20.83
CA GLY A 326 -6.22 16.36 -21.87
C GLY A 326 -5.98 17.43 -22.96
N GLN A 327 -6.53 17.17 -24.13
CA GLN A 327 -6.39 18.07 -25.28
C GLN A 327 -7.20 19.36 -25.08
N ASN A 328 -6.70 20.48 -25.60
CA ASN A 328 -7.36 21.79 -25.56
C ASN A 328 -7.65 22.33 -24.14
N THR A 329 -6.91 21.85 -23.14
CA THR A 329 -7.00 22.35 -21.77
C THR A 329 -6.05 23.53 -21.59
N GLU A 330 -6.55 24.67 -21.12
CA GLU A 330 -5.73 25.87 -20.87
C GLU A 330 -5.18 25.88 -19.45
N THR A 331 -5.95 25.39 -18.48
CA THR A 331 -5.60 25.37 -17.07
C THR A 331 -5.99 24.05 -16.41
N VAL A 332 -5.22 23.63 -15.41
CA VAL A 332 -5.50 22.43 -14.60
C VAL A 332 -5.43 22.79 -13.12
N ASN A 333 -6.17 22.05 -12.30
CA ASN A 333 -6.07 22.14 -10.86
C ASN A 333 -4.90 21.31 -10.37
N CYS A 334 -4.04 21.90 -9.55
CA CYS A 334 -2.89 21.26 -8.99
C CYS A 334 -2.93 21.30 -7.46
N ARG A 335 -2.46 20.26 -6.82
CA ARG A 335 -2.31 20.19 -5.38
C ARG A 335 -0.91 19.69 -5.02
N ALA A 336 -0.19 20.49 -4.27
CA ALA A 336 1.08 20.16 -3.62
C ALA A 336 0.87 19.90 -2.11
N ALA A 337 1.90 19.47 -1.40
CA ALA A 337 1.82 19.17 0.03
C ALA A 337 1.21 20.31 0.88
N ASP A 338 1.54 21.55 0.55
CA ASP A 338 1.17 22.71 1.37
C ASP A 338 0.19 23.69 0.67
N SER A 339 -0.16 23.46 -0.61
CA SER A 339 -0.94 24.42 -1.40
C SER A 339 -1.77 23.75 -2.49
N GLU A 340 -2.92 24.38 -2.80
CA GLU A 340 -3.72 24.12 -3.99
C GLU A 340 -3.67 25.35 -4.88
N PHE A 341 -3.52 25.14 -6.19
CA PHE A 341 -3.37 26.23 -7.16
C PHE A 341 -3.81 25.78 -8.55
N GLN A 342 -4.11 26.74 -9.40
CA GLN A 342 -4.29 26.50 -10.83
C GLN A 342 -2.97 26.69 -11.56
N SER A 343 -2.74 25.86 -12.55
CA SER A 343 -1.54 25.89 -13.39
C SER A 343 -1.94 26.03 -14.85
N GLU A 344 -1.32 26.96 -15.56
CA GLU A 344 -1.51 27.13 -16.99
C GLU A 344 -0.74 26.06 -17.78
N VAL A 345 -1.37 25.56 -18.84
CA VAL A 345 -0.74 24.61 -19.76
C VAL A 345 0.13 25.37 -20.74
N ILE A 346 1.45 25.31 -20.56
CA ILE A 346 2.41 25.93 -21.48
C ILE A 346 2.42 25.19 -22.81
N TRP A 347 2.44 23.86 -22.73
CA TRP A 347 2.48 22.98 -23.88
C TRP A 347 1.93 21.60 -23.50
N CYS A 348 1.15 21.02 -24.38
CA CYS A 348 0.66 19.66 -24.29
C CYS A 348 0.90 18.99 -25.66
N ASN A 349 1.51 17.80 -25.66
CA ASN A 349 1.70 17.10 -26.92
C ASN A 349 0.33 16.76 -27.52
N PRO A 350 0.05 17.16 -28.77
CA PRO A 350 -1.25 16.91 -29.42
C PRO A 350 -1.52 15.42 -29.65
N ASP A 351 -0.52 14.58 -29.55
CA ASP A 351 -0.54 13.14 -29.85
C ASP A 351 -0.34 12.33 -28.57
N SER A 352 -1.28 12.45 -27.61
CA SER A 352 -1.15 11.85 -26.26
C SER A 352 -1.13 10.32 -26.24
N ASP A 353 -1.57 9.67 -27.32
CA ASP A 353 -1.58 8.20 -27.43
C ASP A 353 -0.28 7.63 -27.97
N LYS A 354 0.71 8.47 -28.22
CA LYS A 354 1.98 8.11 -28.85
C LYS A 354 3.19 8.45 -27.96
N PRO A 355 4.38 7.99 -28.36
CA PRO A 355 5.64 8.38 -27.73
C PRO A 355 5.73 9.90 -27.52
N PHE A 356 6.34 10.30 -26.40
CA PHE A 356 6.34 11.68 -25.90
C PHE A 356 4.98 12.18 -25.41
N ASP A 357 4.21 11.31 -24.79
CA ASP A 357 3.01 11.67 -24.03
C ASP A 357 3.38 12.58 -22.84
N LEU A 358 3.64 13.85 -23.14
CA LEU A 358 4.14 14.85 -22.18
C LEU A 358 3.36 16.16 -22.27
N ALA A 359 3.23 16.80 -21.10
CA ALA A 359 2.78 18.18 -20.98
C ALA A 359 3.69 18.97 -20.03
N LEU A 360 3.82 20.26 -20.29
CA LEU A 360 4.57 21.21 -19.49
C LEU A 360 3.63 22.30 -18.98
N LEU A 361 3.63 22.51 -17.67
CA LEU A 361 2.76 23.45 -17.00
C LEU A 361 3.57 24.52 -16.27
N THR A 362 2.97 25.68 -16.00
CA THR A 362 3.56 26.71 -15.16
C THR A 362 3.70 26.22 -13.72
N ALA A 363 4.80 26.55 -13.05
CA ALA A 363 4.91 26.36 -11.61
C ALA A 363 4.65 27.69 -10.88
N PRO A 364 4.02 27.69 -9.68
CA PRO A 364 3.89 28.89 -8.88
C PRO A 364 5.25 29.54 -8.60
N GLN A 365 5.28 30.87 -8.59
CA GLN A 365 6.55 31.64 -8.43
C GLN A 365 7.19 31.45 -7.05
N ASP A 366 6.40 31.16 -6.05
CA ASP A 366 6.79 30.97 -4.65
C ASP A 366 7.26 29.54 -4.31
N VAL A 367 7.17 28.60 -5.28
CA VAL A 367 7.67 27.23 -5.07
C VAL A 367 9.16 27.26 -4.75
N PRO A 368 9.59 26.80 -3.56
CA PRO A 368 10.99 26.82 -3.19
C PRO A 368 11.86 25.98 -4.14
N GLU A 369 13.08 26.42 -4.39
CA GLU A 369 14.02 25.67 -5.24
C GLU A 369 14.25 24.22 -4.77
N ARG A 370 14.25 23.99 -3.46
CA ARG A 370 14.38 22.66 -2.84
C ARG A 370 13.20 21.72 -3.15
N CYS A 371 12.07 22.27 -3.61
CA CYS A 371 10.91 21.50 -4.05
C CYS A 371 10.94 21.20 -5.56
N CYS A 372 12.00 21.55 -6.27
CA CYS A 372 12.16 21.27 -7.68
C CYS A 372 13.25 20.25 -7.92
N VAL A 373 12.94 19.23 -8.72
CA VAL A 373 13.86 18.15 -9.07
C VAL A 373 14.81 18.58 -10.18
N ARG A 374 16.02 18.06 -10.12
CA ARG A 374 16.98 18.16 -11.22
C ARG A 374 16.75 17.07 -12.25
N LEU A 375 16.93 17.40 -13.52
CA LEU A 375 16.93 16.42 -14.60
C LEU A 375 18.22 15.59 -14.57
N ALA A 376 18.13 14.28 -14.68
CA ALA A 376 19.29 13.40 -14.77
C ALA A 376 20.19 13.81 -15.96
N ARG A 377 21.50 13.74 -15.76
CA ARG A 377 22.48 14.07 -16.77
C ARG A 377 22.86 12.90 -17.66
N SER A 378 22.86 11.71 -17.05
CA SER A 378 23.20 10.46 -17.71
C SER A 378 21.94 9.65 -18.03
N PRO A 379 21.91 8.86 -19.09
CA PRO A 379 20.84 7.95 -19.38
C PRO A 379 20.73 6.87 -18.27
N ALA A 380 19.55 6.29 -18.15
CA ALA A 380 19.33 5.14 -17.29
C ALA A 380 20.13 3.92 -17.75
N THR A 381 20.56 3.10 -16.80
CA THR A 381 21.33 1.88 -17.09
C THR A 381 20.60 0.63 -16.58
N LEU A 382 20.75 -0.47 -17.31
CA LEU A 382 20.13 -1.75 -16.94
C LEU A 382 20.55 -2.19 -15.53
N GLY A 383 19.59 -2.62 -14.71
CA GLY A 383 19.82 -3.01 -13.32
C GLY A 383 19.95 -1.85 -12.33
N GLN A 384 19.97 -0.60 -12.79
CA GLN A 384 20.01 0.59 -11.91
C GLN A 384 18.78 0.59 -10.99
N MET A 385 19.02 0.87 -9.70
CA MET A 385 17.95 1.04 -8.72
C MET A 385 17.24 2.36 -8.94
N VAL A 386 15.91 2.32 -8.92
CA VAL A 386 15.04 3.47 -9.17
C VAL A 386 13.84 3.48 -8.22
N TYR A 387 13.22 4.66 -8.09
CA TYR A 387 12.06 4.89 -7.24
C TYR A 387 10.96 5.54 -8.07
N ASN A 388 9.86 4.82 -8.24
CA ASN A 388 8.66 5.30 -8.91
C ASN A 388 7.78 6.00 -7.90
N ALA A 389 7.44 7.25 -8.11
CA ALA A 389 6.65 8.02 -7.17
C ALA A 389 5.42 8.64 -7.84
N GLY A 390 4.35 8.81 -7.09
CA GLY A 390 3.13 9.44 -7.58
C GLY A 390 1.94 9.21 -6.67
N PHE A 391 0.77 9.66 -7.12
CA PHE A 391 -0.47 9.62 -6.37
C PHE A 391 -1.46 8.64 -7.00
N PRO A 392 -1.44 7.37 -6.58
CA PRO A 392 -2.44 6.41 -7.03
C PRO A 392 -3.85 6.83 -6.63
N TYR A 393 -4.85 6.44 -7.41
CA TYR A 393 -6.26 6.74 -7.14
C TYR A 393 -6.76 6.26 -5.77
N TYR A 394 -6.11 5.30 -5.14
CA TYR A 394 -6.50 4.83 -3.82
C TYR A 394 -6.03 5.76 -2.68
N VAL A 395 -5.14 6.72 -2.93
CA VAL A 395 -4.73 7.69 -1.91
C VAL A 395 -5.80 8.78 -1.80
N ASN A 396 -6.27 9.00 -0.58
CA ASN A 396 -7.25 10.06 -0.31
C ASN A 396 -6.54 11.38 -0.03
N PHE A 397 -6.81 12.37 -0.85
CA PHE A 397 -6.22 13.72 -0.70
C PHE A 397 -7.10 14.68 0.10
N SER A 398 -8.27 14.26 0.56
CA SER A 398 -9.22 15.14 1.26
C SER A 398 -8.65 15.74 2.53
N PHE A 399 -7.59 15.12 3.09
CA PHE A 399 -6.94 15.60 4.29
C PHE A 399 -5.47 15.95 4.01
N ARG A 400 -5.04 17.14 4.44
CA ARG A 400 -3.63 17.59 4.26
C ARG A 400 -2.61 16.61 4.82
N HIS A 401 -2.93 15.89 5.90
CA HIS A 401 -2.03 14.94 6.53
C HIS A 401 -1.91 13.61 5.77
N ASP A 402 -2.80 13.34 4.81
CA ASP A 402 -2.76 12.14 3.96
C ASP A 402 -2.15 12.42 2.58
N PHE A 403 -1.70 13.65 2.35
CA PHE A 403 -1.05 14.05 1.10
C PHE A 403 0.37 13.50 1.04
N ASN A 404 0.49 12.22 0.73
CA ASN A 404 1.77 11.57 0.50
C ASN A 404 1.74 10.77 -0.78
N PRO A 405 2.73 10.96 -1.65
CA PRO A 405 2.91 10.08 -2.79
C PRO A 405 3.24 8.66 -2.32
N SER A 406 2.77 7.68 -3.06
CA SER A 406 3.25 6.31 -2.94
C SER A 406 4.57 6.18 -3.69
N ILE A 407 5.53 5.48 -3.06
CA ILE A 407 6.86 5.26 -3.63
C ILE A 407 7.11 3.76 -3.75
N PHE A 408 7.46 3.32 -4.95
CA PHE A 408 7.79 1.93 -5.25
C PHE A 408 9.22 1.84 -5.74
N GLN A 409 10.04 1.11 -5.00
CA GLN A 409 11.40 0.80 -5.41
C GLN A 409 11.37 -0.28 -6.50
N GLY A 410 12.23 -0.13 -7.50
CA GLY A 410 12.43 -1.10 -8.55
C GLY A 410 13.82 -0.99 -9.17
N ARG A 411 14.01 -1.70 -10.28
CA ARG A 411 15.21 -1.66 -11.10
C ARG A 411 14.84 -1.43 -12.56
N ILE A 412 15.73 -0.80 -13.27
CA ILE A 412 15.63 -0.70 -14.74
C ILE A 412 15.79 -2.11 -15.34
N ILE A 413 14.78 -2.58 -16.05
CA ILE A 413 14.75 -3.90 -16.70
C ILE A 413 14.96 -3.84 -18.20
N LYS A 414 14.72 -2.66 -18.80
CA LYS A 414 14.95 -2.43 -20.23
C LYS A 414 15.26 -0.95 -20.47
N CYS A 415 16.24 -0.71 -21.34
CA CYS A 415 16.51 0.61 -21.92
C CYS A 415 16.43 0.48 -23.43
N ASP A 416 15.63 1.31 -24.05
CA ASP A 416 15.46 1.37 -25.50
C ASP A 416 15.39 2.83 -25.95
N THR A 417 15.40 3.05 -27.27
CA THR A 417 15.24 4.40 -27.84
C THR A 417 13.87 4.97 -27.47
N GLY A 418 13.85 6.08 -26.76
CA GLY A 418 12.63 6.76 -26.32
C GLY A 418 11.81 6.04 -25.25
N ALA A 419 12.32 4.95 -24.67
CA ALA A 419 11.61 4.22 -23.61
C ALA A 419 12.56 3.58 -22.60
N ILE A 420 12.22 3.67 -21.32
CA ILE A 420 12.80 2.88 -20.24
C ILE A 420 11.72 2.13 -19.48
N MET A 421 12.01 0.92 -19.07
CA MET A 421 11.10 0.08 -18.29
C MET A 421 11.70 -0.29 -16.95
N SER A 422 10.87 -0.38 -15.91
CA SER A 422 11.29 -0.85 -14.59
C SER A 422 10.31 -1.89 -14.05
N ASP A 423 10.80 -2.72 -13.12
CA ASP A 423 10.00 -3.72 -12.37
C ASP A 423 9.36 -3.13 -11.10
N GLY A 424 9.64 -1.88 -10.78
CA GLY A 424 8.97 -1.18 -9.66
C GLY A 424 7.48 -1.00 -9.99
N SER A 425 6.61 -1.45 -9.08
CA SER A 425 5.16 -1.37 -9.27
C SER A 425 4.69 0.07 -9.52
N VAL A 426 3.67 0.21 -10.36
CA VAL A 426 2.93 1.45 -10.55
C VAL A 426 1.44 1.17 -10.53
N GLN A 427 0.65 2.17 -10.20
CA GLN A 427 -0.80 2.08 -10.08
C GLN A 427 -1.47 3.22 -10.86
N ALA A 428 -2.72 3.02 -11.25
CA ALA A 428 -3.52 4.08 -11.88
C ALA A 428 -3.53 5.37 -11.04
N GLY A 429 -3.40 6.52 -11.68
CA GLY A 429 -3.21 7.84 -11.04
C GLY A 429 -1.75 8.27 -10.90
N GLN A 430 -0.78 7.37 -11.09
CA GLN A 430 0.64 7.73 -11.08
C GLN A 430 1.17 8.21 -12.43
N SER A 431 0.36 8.20 -13.49
CA SER A 431 0.72 8.76 -14.80
C SER A 431 1.24 10.19 -14.67
N GLY A 432 2.32 10.52 -15.35
CA GLY A 432 3.06 11.78 -15.23
C GLY A 432 4.02 11.84 -14.03
N GLY A 433 3.98 10.83 -13.16
CA GLY A 433 4.86 10.74 -12.01
C GLY A 433 6.32 10.46 -12.37
N PRO A 434 7.26 10.90 -11.52
CA PRO A 434 8.68 10.75 -11.76
C PRO A 434 9.19 9.35 -11.45
N MET A 435 10.23 8.96 -12.15
CA MET A 435 11.15 7.92 -11.75
C MET A 435 12.46 8.57 -11.32
N PHE A 436 12.81 8.41 -10.05
CA PHE A 436 14.04 8.97 -9.48
C PHE A 436 15.20 7.96 -9.48
N ASP A 437 16.42 8.48 -9.62
CA ASP A 437 17.62 7.75 -9.24
C ASP A 437 17.87 7.82 -7.72
N GLN A 438 18.97 7.23 -7.27
CA GLN A 438 19.37 7.24 -5.86
C GLN A 438 19.78 8.64 -5.36
N GLU A 439 20.18 9.54 -6.26
CA GLU A 439 20.54 10.93 -5.99
C GLU A 439 19.32 11.87 -6.00
N GLY A 440 18.12 11.36 -6.29
CA GLY A 440 16.89 12.11 -6.38
C GLY A 440 16.77 12.97 -7.65
N CYS A 441 17.50 12.62 -8.72
CA CYS A 441 17.30 13.21 -10.03
C CYS A 441 16.21 12.44 -10.79
N ILE A 442 15.41 13.14 -11.59
CA ILE A 442 14.40 12.47 -12.43
C ILE A 442 15.06 11.85 -13.65
N LEU A 443 14.90 10.53 -13.81
CA LEU A 443 15.37 9.72 -14.95
C LEU A 443 14.30 9.57 -16.04
N GLY A 444 13.03 9.55 -15.66
CA GLY A 444 11.93 9.34 -16.59
C GLY A 444 10.59 9.78 -16.03
N VAL A 445 9.61 9.94 -16.92
CA VAL A 445 8.22 10.27 -16.62
C VAL A 445 7.36 9.04 -16.95
N LEU A 446 6.53 8.61 -16.01
CA LEU A 446 5.64 7.47 -16.21
C LEU A 446 4.53 7.83 -17.22
N CYS A 447 4.47 7.10 -18.32
CA CYS A 447 3.46 7.31 -19.36
C CYS A 447 2.45 6.16 -19.44
N ALA A 448 2.92 4.90 -19.36
CA ALA A 448 2.05 3.77 -19.56
C ALA A 448 2.43 2.56 -18.71
N THR A 449 1.42 1.76 -18.40
CA THR A 449 1.56 0.40 -17.86
C THR A 449 1.15 -0.58 -18.94
N ILE A 450 1.83 -1.73 -18.98
CA ILE A 450 1.50 -2.75 -19.98
C ILE A 450 0.15 -3.38 -19.63
N LYS A 451 -0.76 -3.37 -20.59
CA LYS A 451 -2.04 -4.07 -20.56
C LYS A 451 -2.07 -5.10 -21.69
N LEU A 452 -2.34 -6.34 -21.35
CA LEU A 452 -2.49 -7.43 -22.31
C LEU A 452 -3.75 -8.22 -21.96
N ASP A 453 -4.65 -8.42 -22.91
CA ASP A 453 -5.91 -9.17 -22.72
C ASP A 453 -6.70 -8.72 -21.47
N ASP A 454 -6.87 -7.41 -21.30
CA ASP A 454 -7.52 -6.78 -20.14
C ASP A 454 -6.84 -6.97 -18.77
N VAL A 455 -5.68 -7.60 -18.74
CA VAL A 455 -4.84 -7.72 -17.53
C VAL A 455 -3.79 -6.62 -17.53
N VAL A 456 -3.78 -5.83 -16.45
CA VAL A 456 -2.75 -4.80 -16.20
C VAL A 456 -1.57 -5.44 -15.46
N TYR A 457 -0.36 -5.19 -15.97
CA TYR A 457 0.91 -5.67 -15.37
C TYR A 457 1.63 -4.50 -14.68
N PRO A 458 1.35 -4.21 -13.43
CA PRO A 458 1.86 -3.01 -12.74
C PRO A 458 3.39 -3.00 -12.56
N THR A 459 4.03 -4.15 -12.67
CA THR A 459 5.49 -4.31 -12.61
C THR A 459 6.18 -4.27 -13.98
N ILE A 460 5.44 -3.99 -15.05
CA ILE A 460 5.97 -3.75 -16.39
C ILE A 460 5.40 -2.43 -16.87
N ASN A 461 6.19 -1.39 -16.82
CA ASN A 461 5.72 -0.02 -17.08
C ASN A 461 6.76 0.76 -17.87
N THR A 462 6.27 1.61 -18.78
CA THR A 462 7.07 2.36 -19.72
C THR A 462 7.13 3.84 -19.33
N ARG A 463 8.31 4.41 -19.46
CA ARG A 463 8.59 5.82 -19.15
C ARG A 463 9.30 6.49 -20.30
N MET A 464 8.97 7.76 -20.46
CA MET A 464 9.74 8.67 -21.31
C MET A 464 11.07 9.00 -20.64
N PRO A 465 12.22 8.70 -21.27
CA PRO A 465 13.52 9.01 -20.69
C PRO A 465 13.78 10.52 -20.66
N ILE A 466 14.24 11.03 -19.54
CA ILE A 466 14.59 12.46 -19.42
C ILE A 466 15.76 12.83 -20.31
N CYS A 467 16.71 11.93 -20.56
CA CYS A 467 17.85 12.22 -21.45
C CYS A 467 17.41 12.62 -22.87
N ASP A 468 16.28 12.11 -23.35
CA ASP A 468 15.78 12.35 -24.70
C ASP A 468 15.09 13.72 -24.83
N ILE A 469 14.50 14.22 -23.76
CA ILE A 469 13.76 15.51 -23.75
C ILE A 469 14.56 16.66 -23.10
N ARG A 470 15.61 16.37 -22.36
CA ARG A 470 16.35 17.36 -21.56
C ARG A 470 16.86 18.54 -22.36
N ASN A 471 17.47 18.28 -23.53
CA ASN A 471 18.04 19.34 -24.35
C ASN A 471 16.95 20.27 -24.89
N THR A 472 15.81 19.74 -25.31
CA THR A 472 14.64 20.50 -25.76
C THR A 472 14.08 21.36 -24.62
N LEU A 473 13.92 20.80 -23.42
CA LEU A 473 13.48 21.56 -22.25
C LEU A 473 14.47 22.68 -21.86
N GLN A 474 15.78 22.40 -21.97
CA GLN A 474 16.81 23.42 -21.70
C GLN A 474 16.79 24.54 -22.73
N GLN A 475 16.62 24.24 -24.01
CA GLN A 475 16.47 25.21 -25.07
C GLN A 475 15.20 26.06 -24.87
N PHE A 476 14.06 25.43 -24.63
CA PHE A 476 12.82 26.13 -24.29
C PHE A 476 12.98 27.06 -23.09
N ALA A 477 13.60 26.59 -22.02
CA ALA A 477 13.83 27.42 -20.83
C ALA A 477 14.67 28.68 -21.09
N ARG A 478 15.58 28.63 -22.08
CA ARG A 478 16.39 29.78 -22.51
C ARG A 478 15.62 30.72 -23.42
N THR A 479 14.90 30.18 -24.40
CA THR A 479 14.30 30.98 -25.50
C THR A 479 12.89 31.40 -25.25
N THR A 480 12.14 30.63 -24.44
CA THR A 480 10.67 30.69 -24.27
C THR A 480 9.90 30.51 -25.59
N ASP A 481 10.53 29.99 -26.63
CA ASP A 481 9.91 29.71 -27.92
C ASP A 481 9.23 28.35 -27.88
N LEU A 482 7.89 28.34 -27.97
CA LEU A 482 7.06 27.13 -27.97
C LEU A 482 7.38 26.19 -29.16
N ASN A 483 7.86 26.74 -30.30
CA ASN A 483 8.26 25.93 -31.44
C ASN A 483 9.37 24.93 -31.11
N VAL A 484 10.17 25.24 -30.09
CA VAL A 484 11.23 24.31 -29.62
C VAL A 484 10.59 23.03 -29.07
N LEU A 485 9.45 23.12 -28.38
CA LEU A 485 8.76 21.94 -27.82
C LEU A 485 8.11 21.07 -28.90
N SER A 486 7.80 21.66 -30.07
CA SER A 486 7.30 20.92 -31.23
C SER A 486 8.36 19.96 -31.82
N ASN A 487 9.63 20.08 -31.43
CA ASN A 487 10.67 19.13 -31.80
C ASN A 487 10.60 17.81 -30.99
N LEU A 488 9.72 17.72 -29.97
CA LEU A 488 9.44 16.48 -29.26
C LEU A 488 8.52 15.58 -30.09
N VAL A 489 9.04 15.17 -31.25
CA VAL A 489 8.37 14.26 -32.20
C VAL A 489 9.09 12.92 -32.18
N ALA A 490 8.33 11.86 -32.04
CA ALA A 490 8.88 10.51 -32.01
C ALA A 490 9.40 10.09 -33.40
N SER A 491 10.63 9.58 -33.43
CA SER A 491 11.16 8.91 -34.63
C SER A 491 10.41 7.60 -34.90
N PRO A 492 10.47 7.06 -36.15
CA PRO A 492 9.91 5.74 -36.45
C PRO A 492 10.39 4.63 -35.51
N ASP A 493 11.65 4.70 -35.07
CA ASP A 493 12.20 3.73 -34.10
C ASP A 493 11.55 3.83 -32.73
N VAL A 494 11.32 5.06 -32.24
CA VAL A 494 10.60 5.29 -30.99
C VAL A 494 9.15 4.78 -31.10
N HIS A 495 8.47 5.08 -32.20
CA HIS A 495 7.11 4.55 -32.45
C HIS A 495 7.07 3.03 -32.40
N ARG A 496 8.03 2.35 -33.01
CA ARG A 496 8.11 0.87 -33.01
C ARG A 496 8.28 0.32 -31.60
N VAL A 497 9.10 0.96 -30.77
CA VAL A 497 9.30 0.55 -29.36
C VAL A 497 7.99 0.69 -28.58
N TRP A 498 7.27 1.79 -28.77
CA TRP A 498 6.02 2.06 -28.04
C TRP A 498 4.83 1.24 -28.56
N SER A 499 4.78 0.91 -29.86
CA SER A 499 3.76 -0.01 -30.41
C SER A 499 4.01 -1.48 -30.07
N MET A 500 5.12 -1.79 -29.37
CA MET A 500 5.56 -3.14 -29.04
C MET A 500 5.74 -4.05 -30.26
N GLU A 501 5.96 -3.46 -31.43
CA GLU A 501 6.24 -4.23 -32.63
C GLU A 501 7.58 -4.94 -32.51
N MET A 502 7.63 -6.18 -33.02
CA MET A 502 8.89 -6.91 -33.10
C MET A 502 9.86 -6.18 -34.02
N PRO A 503 11.14 -6.02 -33.64
CA PRO A 503 12.13 -5.48 -34.56
C PRO A 503 12.23 -6.41 -35.81
N PRO A 504 12.48 -5.85 -37.00
CA PRO A 504 12.62 -6.67 -38.21
C PRO A 504 13.74 -7.70 -38.00
N ILE A 505 13.40 -8.96 -38.19
CA ILE A 505 14.39 -10.04 -38.12
C ILE A 505 15.37 -9.80 -39.25
N ARG A 506 16.57 -9.35 -38.94
CA ARG A 506 17.67 -9.37 -39.94
C ARG A 506 18.04 -10.84 -40.15
N SER A 507 17.54 -11.44 -41.21
CA SER A 507 18.06 -12.73 -41.64
C SER A 507 19.56 -12.56 -41.93
N LYS A 508 20.39 -13.21 -41.15
CA LYS A 508 21.77 -13.44 -41.56
C LYS A 508 21.70 -14.55 -42.59
N LEU A 509 21.53 -14.19 -43.87
CA LEU A 509 21.90 -15.00 -44.98
C LEU A 509 23.36 -14.73 -45.29
#